data_eef89f07585bc18fb64cc25ddbd3e4d0
#
_entry.id   eef89f07585bc18fb64cc25ddbd3e4d0
#
_cell.length_a   1.000
_cell.length_b   1.000
_cell.length_c   1.000
_cell.angle_alpha   90.00
_cell.angle_beta   90.00
_cell.angle_gamma   90.00
#
_symmetry.space_group_name_H-M   'P 1'
#
loop_
_entity.id
_entity.type
_entity.pdbx_description
1 polymer ?
#
loop_
_entity_poly.entity_id
_entity_poly.type
_entity_poly.pdbx_seq_one_letter_code
_entity_poly.pdbx_strand_id
1 'polypeptide(L)'
;MRGALGVGALGLMLMAGCAAETKLRPLPEAGILQGGKSSAITEEAGVRLTADGSAWQGSPSDLERRVTPVYVRLENHGERPLRLQYKDFALVGQESRFRYSALAPLSLRRASSSRDTEEPASIRPAVYPAGGVWVGGRYGYAPWRGWGPGWYGGPWGWGSPFYGPYPYYYEQPLPTEDMLNNALPEGTLEPGGTQEGFLYFQGVAHRENAVTLQLNLVDAQTGEPFGSMGIPFQVSTK
;
A
#
# COMPACT_ATOMS: atom_id res chain seq x y z
N MET A 1 -65.11 4.99 7.59
CA MET A 1 -64.60 6.19 8.30
C MET A 1 -63.25 5.84 8.91
N ARG A 2 -62.23 6.68 8.67
CA ARG A 2 -60.83 6.71 9.22
C ARG A 2 -59.94 5.57 8.74
N GLY A 3 -58.93 5.66 7.88
CA GLY A 3 -57.99 6.77 7.64
C GLY A 3 -56.75 6.61 8.53
N ALA A 4 -55.72 5.84 8.10
CA ALA A 4 -54.40 5.92 8.72
C ALA A 4 -53.32 5.87 7.61
N LEU A 5 -52.71 7.03 7.38
CA LEU A 5 -51.53 7.24 6.56
C LEU A 5 -50.31 6.61 7.24
N GLY A 6 -49.68 5.66 6.59
CA GLY A 6 -48.35 5.13 6.96
C GLY A 6 -47.26 5.92 6.25
N VAL A 7 -46.53 6.72 7.01
CA VAL A 7 -45.35 7.44 6.55
C VAL A 7 -44.20 6.45 6.43
N GLY A 8 -43.79 6.14 5.20
CA GLY A 8 -42.59 5.34 4.91
C GLY A 8 -41.33 6.16 5.17
N ALA A 9 -40.58 5.84 6.20
CA ALA A 9 -39.25 6.36 6.45
C ALA A 9 -38.26 5.70 5.49
N LEU A 10 -37.86 6.43 4.44
CA LEU A 10 -36.82 6.06 3.52
C LEU A 10 -35.49 6.23 4.22
N GLY A 11 -34.95 5.14 4.79
CA GLY A 11 -33.65 5.10 5.42
C GLY A 11 -32.54 5.21 4.36
N LEU A 12 -31.89 6.36 4.30
CA LEU A 12 -30.69 6.59 3.49
C LEU A 12 -29.53 5.84 4.14
N MET A 13 -29.22 4.61 3.68
CA MET A 13 -27.99 3.91 4.05
C MET A 13 -26.83 4.63 3.40
N LEU A 14 -26.11 5.43 4.19
CA LEU A 14 -24.78 5.93 3.86
C LEU A 14 -23.83 4.73 3.87
N MET A 15 -23.52 4.21 2.68
CA MET A 15 -22.43 3.28 2.48
C MET A 15 -21.12 4.04 2.69
N ALA A 16 -20.64 4.07 3.94
CA ALA A 16 -19.28 4.45 4.23
C ALA A 16 -18.38 3.36 3.64
N GLY A 17 -17.82 3.63 2.47
CA GLY A 17 -16.82 2.77 1.84
C GLY A 17 -15.54 2.80 2.68
N CYS A 18 -15.47 1.95 3.69
CA CYS A 18 -14.22 1.67 4.39
C CYS A 18 -13.28 0.99 3.39
N ALA A 19 -12.20 1.68 2.98
CA ALA A 19 -11.14 1.04 2.24
C ALA A 19 -10.53 -0.05 3.14
N ALA A 20 -10.68 -1.30 2.74
CA ALA A 20 -10.34 -2.45 3.56
C ALA A 20 -8.82 -2.60 3.70
N GLU A 21 -8.34 -2.67 4.92
CA GLU A 21 -6.94 -3.04 5.22
C GLU A 21 -6.76 -4.53 4.99
N THR A 22 -5.71 -4.90 4.28
CA THR A 22 -5.37 -6.29 3.99
C THR A 22 -4.44 -6.85 5.05
N LYS A 23 -4.89 -7.83 5.81
CA LYS A 23 -4.05 -8.53 6.79
C LYS A 23 -3.95 -10.00 6.44
N LEU A 24 -2.75 -10.55 6.51
CA LEU A 24 -2.53 -11.97 6.36
C LEU A 24 -2.52 -12.63 7.73
N ARG A 25 -3.36 -13.66 7.90
CA ARG A 25 -3.42 -14.46 9.12
C ARG A 25 -2.98 -15.89 8.81
N PRO A 26 -2.09 -16.50 9.61
CA PRO A 26 -1.71 -17.88 9.40
C PRO A 26 -2.92 -18.81 9.38
N LEU A 27 -2.96 -19.74 8.45
CA LEU A 27 -3.93 -20.81 8.48
C LEU A 27 -3.55 -21.82 9.59
N PRO A 28 -4.51 -22.58 10.14
CA PRO A 28 -4.25 -23.55 11.22
C PRO A 28 -3.21 -24.62 10.85
N GLU A 29 -3.00 -24.86 9.57
CA GLU A 29 -2.01 -25.79 9.02
C GLU A 29 -0.58 -25.24 9.08
N ALA A 30 -0.42 -23.92 9.22
CA ALA A 30 0.88 -23.31 9.44
C ALA A 30 1.32 -23.57 10.89
N GLY A 31 2.60 -23.84 11.09
CA GLY A 31 3.17 -23.94 12.44
C GLY A 31 3.01 -22.58 13.15
N ILE A 32 2.00 -22.46 14.00
CA ILE A 32 1.71 -21.20 14.71
C ILE A 32 2.64 -21.10 15.91
N LEU A 33 3.37 -19.98 16.01
CA LEU A 33 4.16 -19.67 17.21
C LEU A 33 3.26 -19.45 18.42
N GLN A 34 3.55 -20.16 19.53
CA GLN A 34 2.88 -19.92 20.80
C GLN A 34 3.16 -18.49 21.27
N GLY A 35 2.11 -17.63 21.23
CA GLY A 35 2.19 -16.24 21.69
C GLY A 35 1.89 -15.18 20.63
N GLY A 36 1.92 -15.48 19.33
CA GLY A 36 1.57 -14.54 18.26
C GLY A 36 0.39 -15.05 17.42
N LYS A 37 -0.74 -14.34 17.45
CA LYS A 37 -1.92 -14.72 16.64
C LYS A 37 -1.73 -14.52 15.12
N SER A 38 -0.62 -13.88 14.72
CA SER A 38 -0.36 -13.46 13.34
C SER A 38 0.93 -14.03 12.76
N SER A 39 1.76 -14.69 13.57
CA SER A 39 3.07 -15.21 13.16
C SER A 39 3.02 -16.72 12.96
N ALA A 40 3.61 -17.17 11.87
CA ALA A 40 3.78 -18.59 11.57
C ALA A 40 5.24 -18.91 11.27
N ILE A 41 5.60 -20.19 11.46
CA ILE A 41 6.95 -20.68 11.31
C ILE A 41 6.96 -21.94 10.45
N THR A 42 8.00 -22.07 9.64
CA THR A 42 8.34 -23.28 8.91
C THR A 42 9.85 -23.49 8.91
N GLU A 43 10.30 -24.73 8.75
CA GLU A 43 11.72 -25.07 8.71
C GLU A 43 11.97 -26.11 7.63
N GLU A 44 13.00 -25.90 6.81
CA GLU A 44 13.42 -26.85 5.78
C GLU A 44 14.94 -26.73 5.54
N ALA A 45 15.61 -27.86 5.39
CA ALA A 45 17.06 -27.93 5.11
C ALA A 45 17.93 -27.11 6.09
N GLY A 46 17.51 -27.00 7.37
CA GLY A 46 18.21 -26.24 8.40
C GLY A 46 17.95 -24.73 8.33
N VAL A 47 17.11 -24.25 7.43
CA VAL A 47 16.69 -22.86 7.38
C VAL A 47 15.32 -22.72 8.04
N ARG A 48 15.19 -21.79 8.97
CA ARG A 48 13.93 -21.47 9.64
C ARG A 48 13.41 -20.13 9.12
N LEU A 49 12.16 -20.12 8.71
CA LEU A 49 11.43 -18.93 8.29
C LEU A 49 10.28 -18.67 9.25
N THR A 50 10.29 -17.50 9.86
CA THR A 50 9.13 -16.95 10.59
C THR A 50 8.53 -15.83 9.75
N ALA A 51 7.20 -15.78 9.63
CA ALA A 51 6.51 -14.73 8.90
C ALA A 51 5.29 -14.19 9.67
N ASP A 52 5.08 -12.87 9.59
CA ASP A 52 3.93 -12.16 10.16
C ASP A 52 3.36 -11.19 9.13
N GLY A 53 2.12 -11.42 8.74
CA GLY A 53 1.42 -10.61 7.73
C GLY A 53 0.60 -9.46 8.30
N SER A 54 0.76 -9.12 9.58
CA SER A 54 0.08 -8.02 10.25
C SER A 54 1.02 -7.13 11.09
N ALA A 55 2.33 -7.30 10.90
CA ALA A 55 3.34 -6.65 11.71
C ALA A 55 3.62 -5.18 11.33
N TRP A 56 3.09 -4.67 10.22
CA TRP A 56 3.37 -3.31 9.79
C TRP A 56 2.83 -2.26 10.78
N GLN A 57 3.71 -1.37 11.25
CA GLN A 57 3.40 -0.26 12.15
C GLN A 57 4.10 1.05 11.73
N GLY A 58 4.70 1.07 10.54
CA GLY A 58 5.43 2.22 10.02
C GLY A 58 4.56 3.23 9.26
N SER A 59 5.21 4.20 8.65
CA SER A 59 4.58 5.19 7.77
C SER A 59 4.70 4.76 6.29
N PRO A 60 3.60 4.83 5.50
CA PRO A 60 2.26 5.24 5.90
C PRO A 60 1.53 4.15 6.69
N SER A 61 0.68 4.54 7.63
CA SER A 61 -0.09 3.59 8.45
C SER A 61 -1.12 2.79 7.64
N ASP A 62 -1.48 3.27 6.45
CA ASP A 62 -2.41 2.64 5.51
C ASP A 62 -1.71 1.87 4.39
N LEU A 63 -0.42 1.52 4.57
CA LEU A 63 0.37 0.80 3.56
C LEU A 63 -0.33 -0.47 3.06
N GLU A 64 -1.01 -1.19 3.95
CA GLU A 64 -1.73 -2.43 3.68
C GLU A 64 -2.88 -2.28 2.64
N ARG A 65 -3.30 -1.06 2.34
CA ARG A 65 -4.28 -0.76 1.26
C ARG A 65 -3.65 -0.73 -0.13
N ARG A 66 -2.35 -0.48 -0.20
CA ARG A 66 -1.63 -0.24 -1.47
C ARG A 66 -0.75 -1.42 -1.86
N VAL A 67 -0.12 -2.04 -0.89
CA VAL A 67 0.75 -3.21 -1.02
C VAL A 67 0.46 -4.18 0.12
N THR A 68 0.94 -5.41 0.02
CA THR A 68 0.87 -6.39 1.11
C THR A 68 2.24 -6.51 1.75
N PRO A 69 2.49 -5.88 2.92
CA PRO A 69 3.71 -6.04 3.67
C PRO A 69 3.69 -7.36 4.44
N VAL A 70 4.80 -8.08 4.44
CA VAL A 70 5.00 -9.28 5.25
C VAL A 70 6.33 -9.17 5.95
N TYR A 71 6.32 -9.15 7.28
CA TYR A 71 7.55 -9.25 8.06
C TYR A 71 8.04 -10.68 8.02
N VAL A 72 9.33 -10.85 7.79
CA VAL A 72 9.99 -12.15 7.79
C VAL A 72 11.25 -12.12 8.64
N ARG A 73 11.52 -13.24 9.29
CA ARG A 73 12.79 -13.51 9.99
C ARG A 73 13.31 -14.86 9.51
N LEU A 74 14.54 -14.86 9.06
CA LEU A 74 15.26 -16.03 8.56
C LEU A 74 16.40 -16.36 9.51
N GLU A 75 16.52 -17.62 9.87
CA GLU A 75 17.62 -18.16 10.67
C GLU A 75 18.23 -19.32 9.90
N ASN A 76 19.51 -19.23 9.58
CA ASN A 76 20.23 -20.29 8.87
C ASN A 76 20.99 -21.16 9.85
N HIS A 77 20.39 -22.28 10.25
CA HIS A 77 21.01 -23.29 11.09
C HIS A 77 21.65 -24.42 10.26
N GLY A 78 21.56 -24.32 8.92
CA GLY A 78 22.17 -25.26 7.99
C GLY A 78 23.66 -25.03 7.79
N GLU A 79 24.24 -25.81 6.88
CA GLU A 79 25.68 -25.72 6.56
C GLU A 79 25.95 -24.90 5.30
N ARG A 80 24.90 -24.54 4.54
CA ARG A 80 25.03 -23.83 3.27
C ARG A 80 24.72 -22.35 3.44
N PRO A 81 25.51 -21.45 2.83
CA PRO A 81 25.16 -20.02 2.79
C PRO A 81 23.92 -19.83 1.91
N LEU A 82 22.92 -19.12 2.46
CA LEU A 82 21.65 -18.86 1.81
C LEU A 82 21.68 -17.51 1.07
N ARG A 83 21.30 -17.53 -0.21
CA ARG A 83 21.11 -16.29 -0.98
C ARG A 83 19.75 -15.69 -0.66
N LEU A 84 19.72 -14.40 -0.29
CA LEU A 84 18.51 -13.63 -0.06
C LEU A 84 18.30 -12.63 -1.20
N GLN A 85 17.31 -12.85 -2.05
CA GLN A 85 16.91 -11.93 -3.11
C GLN A 85 15.38 -11.86 -3.17
N TYR A 86 14.81 -10.67 -3.45
CA TYR A 86 13.36 -10.50 -3.53
C TYR A 86 12.69 -11.47 -4.50
N LYS A 87 13.34 -11.82 -5.61
CA LYS A 87 12.80 -12.77 -6.60
C LYS A 87 12.61 -14.19 -6.07
N ASP A 88 13.32 -14.57 -4.99
CA ASP A 88 13.24 -15.90 -4.39
C ASP A 88 12.01 -16.02 -3.46
N PHE A 89 11.35 -14.88 -3.15
CA PHE A 89 10.11 -14.81 -2.37
C PHE A 89 8.90 -14.53 -3.24
N ALA A 90 7.78 -15.18 -2.95
CA ALA A 90 6.50 -14.90 -3.58
C ALA A 90 5.31 -15.19 -2.67
N LEU A 91 4.21 -14.46 -2.86
CA LEU A 91 2.90 -14.92 -2.44
C LEU A 91 2.24 -15.66 -3.60
N VAL A 92 1.75 -16.85 -3.36
CA VAL A 92 1.05 -17.67 -4.38
C VAL A 92 -0.39 -17.84 -3.96
N GLY A 93 -1.34 -17.38 -4.78
CA GLY A 93 -2.76 -17.57 -4.56
C GLY A 93 -3.10 -19.07 -4.53
N GLN A 94 -3.86 -19.53 -3.53
CA GLN A 94 -4.17 -20.95 -3.41
C GLN A 94 -5.17 -21.40 -4.49
N GLU A 95 -6.14 -20.56 -4.82
CA GLU A 95 -7.15 -20.85 -5.85
C GLU A 95 -6.67 -20.45 -7.25
N SER A 96 -6.20 -19.22 -7.40
CA SER A 96 -5.79 -18.66 -8.69
C SER A 96 -4.49 -19.25 -9.24
N ARG A 97 -3.63 -19.79 -8.36
CA ARG A 97 -2.25 -20.20 -8.67
C ARG A 97 -1.38 -19.06 -9.20
N PHE A 98 -1.86 -17.82 -9.07
CA PHE A 98 -1.10 -16.66 -9.48
C PHE A 98 0.04 -16.37 -8.51
N ARG A 99 1.22 -16.03 -9.05
CA ARG A 99 2.44 -15.77 -8.28
C ARG A 99 2.72 -14.28 -8.23
N TYR A 100 2.65 -13.70 -7.05
CA TYR A 100 3.00 -12.33 -6.73
C TYR A 100 4.45 -12.30 -6.21
N SER A 101 5.41 -11.89 -7.03
CA SER A 101 6.81 -11.78 -6.61
C SER A 101 7.00 -10.63 -5.63
N ALA A 102 7.94 -10.78 -4.69
CA ALA A 102 8.32 -9.68 -3.82
C ALA A 102 8.91 -8.52 -4.64
N LEU A 103 8.57 -7.31 -4.25
CA LEU A 103 8.95 -6.07 -4.92
C LEU A 103 10.18 -5.48 -4.20
N ALA A 104 11.22 -5.18 -4.96
CA ALA A 104 12.31 -4.38 -4.43
C ALA A 104 11.76 -3.00 -4.02
N PRO A 105 12.02 -2.47 -2.80
CA PRO A 105 11.41 -1.22 -2.34
C PRO A 105 11.61 -0.05 -3.30
N LEU A 106 12.79 0.08 -3.90
CA LEU A 106 13.08 1.14 -4.87
C LEU A 106 12.29 1.01 -6.18
N SER A 107 11.80 -0.19 -6.54
CA SER A 107 10.97 -0.37 -7.75
C SER A 107 9.58 0.25 -7.60
N LEU A 108 9.10 0.46 -6.38
CA LEU A 108 7.83 1.11 -6.10
C LEU A 108 7.82 2.58 -6.53
N ARG A 109 8.99 3.25 -6.54
CA ARG A 109 9.13 4.62 -7.06
C ARG A 109 8.78 4.72 -8.53
N ARG A 110 9.13 3.73 -9.34
CA ARG A 110 8.84 3.72 -10.78
C ARG A 110 7.36 3.53 -11.05
N ALA A 111 6.67 2.73 -10.25
CA ALA A 111 5.25 2.50 -10.39
C ALA A 111 4.41 3.73 -10.02
N SER A 112 4.87 4.60 -9.13
CA SER A 112 4.22 5.87 -8.81
C SER A 112 4.49 6.92 -9.89
N SER A 113 5.71 7.04 -10.40
CA SER A 113 6.07 8.03 -11.44
C SER A 113 5.44 7.72 -12.80
N SER A 114 5.13 6.47 -13.12
CA SER A 114 4.43 6.14 -14.37
C SER A 114 2.93 6.47 -14.35
N ARG A 115 2.34 6.72 -13.20
CA ARG A 115 0.97 7.26 -13.10
C ARG A 115 0.91 8.77 -13.24
N ASP A 116 2.00 9.46 -12.87
CA ASP A 116 2.11 10.92 -13.00
C ASP A 116 2.51 11.36 -14.42
N THR A 117 2.85 10.41 -15.32
CA THR A 117 3.18 10.67 -16.73
C THR A 117 1.99 10.44 -17.67
N GLU A 118 0.76 10.27 -17.16
CA GLU A 118 -0.40 10.59 -17.98
C GLU A 118 -0.34 12.11 -18.21
N GLU A 119 0.04 12.43 -19.41
CA GLU A 119 0.12 13.74 -20.05
C GLU A 119 -0.94 14.68 -19.46
N PRO A 120 -0.56 15.84 -18.90
CA PRO A 120 -1.56 16.77 -18.43
C PRO A 120 -2.46 17.00 -19.64
N ALA A 121 -3.74 16.61 -19.50
CA ALA A 121 -4.75 16.81 -20.51
C ALA A 121 -4.54 18.23 -21.02
N SER A 122 -4.12 18.33 -22.28
CA SER A 122 -3.85 19.61 -22.93
C SER A 122 -5.02 20.50 -22.57
N ILE A 123 -4.76 21.54 -21.78
CA ILE A 123 -5.73 22.58 -21.46
C ILE A 123 -6.04 23.18 -22.83
N ARG A 124 -7.07 22.65 -23.50
CA ARG A 124 -7.65 23.32 -24.65
C ARG A 124 -8.17 24.63 -24.09
N PRO A 125 -7.63 25.78 -24.49
CA PRO A 125 -8.17 27.04 -24.06
C PRO A 125 -9.64 27.04 -24.48
N ALA A 126 -10.55 27.07 -23.51
CA ALA A 126 -11.95 27.31 -23.78
C ALA A 126 -12.03 28.69 -24.37
N VAL A 127 -12.20 28.79 -25.67
CA VAL A 127 -12.47 30.04 -26.37
C VAL A 127 -13.90 30.42 -26.01
N TYR A 128 -14.02 31.24 -24.98
CA TYR A 128 -15.29 31.95 -24.76
C TYR A 128 -15.39 33.05 -25.81
N PRO A 129 -16.49 33.12 -26.58
CA PRO A 129 -16.71 34.15 -27.57
C PRO A 129 -17.18 35.47 -26.90
N ALA A 130 -16.29 36.13 -26.19
CA ALA A 130 -16.42 37.51 -25.77
C ALA A 130 -15.05 37.99 -25.25
N GLY A 131 -14.22 38.45 -26.14
CA GLY A 131 -13.17 39.46 -26.02
C GLY A 131 -12.31 39.44 -24.73
N GLY A 132 -11.26 38.61 -24.68
CA GLY A 132 -10.24 38.75 -23.66
C GLY A 132 -9.31 37.55 -23.59
N VAL A 133 -8.17 37.68 -24.27
CA VAL A 133 -7.07 36.70 -24.12
C VAL A 133 -6.34 37.00 -22.81
N TRP A 134 -6.46 36.13 -21.80
CA TRP A 134 -5.59 36.16 -20.63
C TRP A 134 -4.42 35.21 -20.85
N VAL A 135 -3.28 35.79 -21.20
CA VAL A 135 -2.01 35.10 -21.22
C VAL A 135 -1.47 35.14 -19.79
N GLY A 136 -1.45 33.98 -19.13
CA GLY A 136 -0.83 33.82 -17.81
C GLY A 136 0.68 34.01 -17.92
N GLY A 137 1.19 35.10 -17.44
CA GLY A 137 2.61 35.42 -17.38
C GLY A 137 2.99 35.95 -16.00
N ARG A 138 3.91 35.22 -15.36
CA ARG A 138 4.90 35.68 -14.38
C ARG A 138 4.49 36.69 -13.32
N TYR A 139 4.79 36.34 -12.07
CA TYR A 139 4.89 37.19 -10.90
C TYR A 139 5.49 38.57 -11.23
N GLY A 140 4.68 39.60 -11.14
CA GLY A 140 5.09 40.97 -11.15
C GLY A 140 4.41 41.68 -9.99
N TYR A 141 5.19 42.12 -8.99
CA TYR A 141 4.75 43.06 -7.97
C TYR A 141 4.33 44.35 -8.66
N ALA A 142 3.07 44.74 -8.52
CA ALA A 142 2.61 46.09 -8.86
C ALA A 142 1.90 46.67 -7.63
N PRO A 143 2.37 47.84 -7.13
CA PRO A 143 1.70 48.53 -6.05
C PRO A 143 0.51 49.32 -6.61
N TRP A 144 -0.70 48.88 -6.34
CA TRP A 144 -1.90 49.60 -6.70
C TRP A 144 -2.27 50.60 -5.60
N ARG A 145 -1.90 51.86 -5.82
CA ARG A 145 -2.66 52.99 -5.30
C ARG A 145 -3.83 53.24 -6.26
N GLY A 146 -5.03 53.04 -5.80
CA GLY A 146 -6.24 53.36 -6.54
C GLY A 146 -7.40 53.51 -5.58
N TRP A 147 -7.67 54.77 -5.21
CA TRP A 147 -8.90 55.19 -4.50
C TRP A 147 -10.07 55.06 -5.48
N GLY A 148 -11.06 54.25 -5.10
CA GLY A 148 -12.37 54.27 -5.71
C GLY A 148 -13.44 54.07 -4.63
N PRO A 149 -14.37 55.04 -4.42
CA PRO A 149 -15.48 54.88 -3.49
C PRO A 149 -16.58 54.07 -4.18
N GLY A 150 -16.73 52.81 -3.79
CA GLY A 150 -17.80 51.92 -4.27
C GLY A 150 -18.48 51.25 -3.08
N TRP A 151 -19.41 51.95 -2.47
CA TRP A 151 -20.41 51.43 -1.58
C TRP A 151 -21.23 50.37 -2.30
N TYR A 152 -21.13 49.12 -1.89
CA TYR A 152 -22.20 48.11 -1.85
C TYR A 152 -21.77 46.96 -0.92
N GLY A 153 -21.70 47.30 0.38
CA GLY A 153 -21.71 46.28 1.44
C GLY A 153 -23.18 45.94 1.75
N GLY A 154 -23.76 45.01 1.02
CA GLY A 154 -25.04 44.43 1.40
C GLY A 154 -24.88 43.56 2.65
N PRO A 155 -25.82 43.59 3.64
CA PRO A 155 -25.74 42.85 4.89
C PRO A 155 -26.02 41.34 4.72
N TRP A 156 -25.95 40.82 3.52
CA TRP A 156 -26.22 39.42 3.17
C TRP A 156 -25.00 38.73 2.53
N GLY A 157 -23.83 38.97 3.07
CA GLY A 157 -22.64 38.18 2.77
C GLY A 157 -22.79 36.80 3.37
N TRP A 158 -23.58 35.95 2.72
CA TRP A 158 -23.53 34.52 2.93
C TRP A 158 -22.20 34.02 2.36
N GLY A 159 -21.15 34.13 3.18
CA GLY A 159 -19.93 33.39 2.95
C GLY A 159 -20.33 31.92 2.96
N SER A 160 -20.28 31.29 1.79
CA SER A 160 -20.57 29.88 1.66
C SER A 160 -19.64 29.11 2.62
N PRO A 161 -20.16 28.45 3.67
CA PRO A 161 -19.32 27.70 4.60
C PRO A 161 -18.77 26.43 3.98
N PHE A 162 -18.98 26.22 2.68
CA PHE A 162 -18.60 25.02 1.95
C PHE A 162 -17.28 25.12 1.17
N TYR A 163 -16.63 26.29 1.16
CA TYR A 163 -15.27 26.43 0.62
C TYR A 163 -14.22 26.39 1.75
N GLY A 164 -14.32 25.41 2.63
CA GLY A 164 -13.16 24.98 3.41
C GLY A 164 -12.14 24.37 2.45
N PRO A 165 -10.83 24.57 2.67
CA PRO A 165 -9.82 23.85 1.91
C PRO A 165 -10.11 22.36 2.09
N TYR A 166 -10.51 21.67 1.01
CA TYR A 166 -10.61 20.22 1.04
C TYR A 166 -9.26 19.74 1.56
N PRO A 167 -9.23 18.89 2.60
CA PRO A 167 -7.98 18.29 3.01
C PRO A 167 -7.50 17.47 1.81
N TYR A 168 -6.53 17.99 1.08
CA TYR A 168 -5.78 17.20 0.12
C TYR A 168 -5.10 16.12 0.95
N TYR A 169 -5.64 14.91 0.93
CA TYR A 169 -4.91 13.75 1.40
C TYR A 169 -3.73 13.58 0.47
N TYR A 170 -2.59 14.13 0.87
CA TYR A 170 -1.34 13.84 0.21
C TYR A 170 -1.04 12.36 0.43
N GLU A 171 -1.37 11.52 -0.53
CA GLU A 171 -0.87 10.16 -0.55
C GLU A 171 0.65 10.25 -0.62
N GLN A 172 1.31 9.79 0.45
CA GLN A 172 2.77 9.74 0.46
C GLN A 172 3.25 8.85 -0.68
N PRO A 173 4.19 9.34 -1.52
CA PRO A 173 4.75 8.50 -2.57
C PRO A 173 5.49 7.33 -1.97
N LEU A 174 5.36 6.14 -2.58
CA LEU A 174 6.12 4.96 -2.19
C LEU A 174 7.42 4.89 -3.00
N PRO A 175 8.50 4.32 -2.42
CA PRO A 175 8.61 3.86 -1.04
C PRO A 175 8.84 5.01 -0.06
N THR A 176 8.36 4.89 1.15
CA THR A 176 8.69 5.81 2.25
C THR A 176 10.03 5.44 2.88
N GLU A 177 10.56 6.33 3.72
CA GLU A 177 11.81 6.08 4.46
C GLU A 177 11.66 4.87 5.39
N ASP A 178 10.53 4.74 6.09
CA ASP A 178 10.24 3.59 6.94
C ASP A 178 10.24 2.28 6.16
N MET A 179 9.70 2.26 4.95
CA MET A 179 9.73 1.08 4.10
C MET A 179 11.17 0.70 3.70
N LEU A 180 12.02 1.68 3.42
CA LEU A 180 13.41 1.44 3.06
C LEU A 180 14.21 0.93 4.24
N ASN A 181 14.04 1.56 5.42
CA ASN A 181 14.78 1.22 6.63
C ASN A 181 14.40 -0.15 7.21
N ASN A 182 13.15 -0.57 7.01
CA ASN A 182 12.64 -1.85 7.52
C ASN A 182 12.59 -2.95 6.45
N ALA A 183 13.02 -2.70 5.22
CA ALA A 183 13.03 -3.72 4.18
C ALA A 183 14.02 -4.84 4.50
N LEU A 184 13.65 -6.09 4.12
CA LEU A 184 14.60 -7.20 4.18
C LEU A 184 15.78 -6.89 3.25
N PRO A 185 17.03 -6.86 3.75
CA PRO A 185 18.19 -6.61 2.89
C PRO A 185 18.47 -7.84 2.01
N GLU A 186 18.86 -7.59 0.76
CA GLU A 186 19.39 -8.62 -0.13
C GLU A 186 20.87 -8.90 0.19
N GLY A 187 21.29 -10.15 0.07
CA GLY A 187 22.66 -10.54 0.32
C GLY A 187 22.81 -12.04 0.55
N THR A 188 23.83 -12.41 1.30
CA THR A 188 24.11 -13.78 1.71
C THR A 188 23.94 -13.93 3.21
N LEU A 189 23.16 -14.92 3.62
CA LEU A 189 23.00 -15.29 5.01
C LEU A 189 23.86 -16.54 5.29
N GLU A 190 24.97 -16.31 5.96
CA GLU A 190 25.91 -17.36 6.30
C GLU A 190 25.32 -18.36 7.33
N PRO A 191 25.85 -19.59 7.42
CA PRO A 191 25.52 -20.53 8.49
C PRO A 191 25.62 -19.90 9.88
N GLY A 192 24.59 -20.09 10.72
CA GLY A 192 24.46 -19.47 12.04
C GLY A 192 23.93 -18.02 12.00
N GLY A 193 23.75 -17.44 10.83
CA GLY A 193 23.25 -16.08 10.66
C GLY A 193 21.74 -15.95 10.87
N THR A 194 21.31 -14.74 11.20
CA THR A 194 19.90 -14.34 11.30
C THR A 194 19.70 -13.04 10.55
N GLN A 195 18.64 -12.94 9.77
CA GLN A 195 18.25 -11.71 9.05
C GLN A 195 16.74 -11.53 9.12
N GLU A 196 16.31 -10.28 9.29
CA GLU A 196 14.89 -9.95 9.39
C GLU A 196 14.56 -8.65 8.65
N GLY A 197 13.30 -8.48 8.28
CA GLY A 197 12.80 -7.29 7.61
C GLY A 197 11.48 -7.52 6.89
N PHE A 198 10.97 -6.49 6.23
CA PHE A 198 9.73 -6.55 5.47
C PHE A 198 9.97 -6.89 4.01
N LEU A 199 9.13 -7.77 3.52
CA LEU A 199 8.90 -8.01 2.10
C LEU A 199 7.63 -7.27 1.68
N TYR A 200 7.64 -6.66 0.50
CA TYR A 200 6.49 -5.95 -0.03
C TYR A 200 6.00 -6.66 -1.28
N PHE A 201 4.70 -6.93 -1.34
CA PHE A 201 4.07 -7.58 -2.50
C PHE A 201 2.99 -6.69 -3.09
N GLN A 202 2.59 -6.93 -4.33
CA GLN A 202 1.38 -6.33 -4.88
C GLN A 202 0.19 -6.66 -3.97
N GLY A 203 -0.74 -5.72 -3.83
CA GLY A 203 -1.93 -5.93 -2.99
C GLY A 203 -2.72 -7.16 -3.43
N VAL A 204 -2.90 -8.12 -2.53
CA VAL A 204 -3.67 -9.35 -2.75
C VAL A 204 -5.11 -9.25 -2.28
N ALA A 205 -5.48 -8.17 -1.55
CA ALA A 205 -6.86 -7.87 -1.17
C ALA A 205 -7.78 -7.90 -2.40
N HIS A 206 -8.97 -8.40 -2.22
CA HIS A 206 -10.00 -8.54 -3.27
C HIS A 206 -9.63 -9.43 -4.46
N ARG A 207 -8.46 -10.06 -4.45
CA ARG A 207 -8.01 -10.98 -5.52
C ARG A 207 -7.90 -12.41 -5.05
N GLU A 208 -7.50 -12.58 -3.79
CA GLU A 208 -7.21 -13.90 -3.20
C GLU A 208 -7.89 -14.03 -1.85
N ASN A 209 -8.45 -15.22 -1.57
CA ASN A 209 -8.99 -15.57 -0.25
C ASN A 209 -7.90 -16.14 0.65
N ALA A 210 -6.94 -16.85 0.05
CA ALA A 210 -5.81 -17.42 0.74
C ALA A 210 -4.57 -17.41 -0.17
N VAL A 211 -3.41 -17.20 0.43
CA VAL A 211 -2.10 -17.18 -0.24
C VAL A 211 -1.10 -18.00 0.54
N THR A 212 -0.09 -18.51 -0.15
CA THR A 212 1.07 -19.13 0.49
C THR A 212 2.29 -18.27 0.25
N LEU A 213 2.95 -17.82 1.33
CA LEU A 213 4.28 -17.24 1.23
C LEU A 213 5.26 -18.35 0.91
N GLN A 214 5.90 -18.26 -0.25
CA GLN A 214 6.92 -19.22 -0.70
C GLN A 214 8.29 -18.57 -0.67
N LEU A 215 9.29 -19.34 -0.22
CA LEU A 215 10.70 -19.01 -0.32
C LEU A 215 11.42 -20.17 -1.03
N ASN A 216 12.14 -19.87 -2.10
CA ASN A 216 13.07 -20.81 -2.72
C ASN A 216 14.43 -20.68 -2.05
N LEU A 217 14.93 -21.76 -1.48
CA LEU A 217 16.26 -21.82 -0.87
C LEU A 217 17.30 -21.99 -1.97
N VAL A 218 18.17 -21.01 -2.11
CA VAL A 218 19.22 -20.99 -3.14
C VAL A 218 20.57 -20.82 -2.45
N ASP A 219 21.48 -21.70 -2.78
CA ASP A 219 22.85 -21.64 -2.31
C ASP A 219 23.54 -20.39 -2.89
N ALA A 220 24.14 -19.59 -2.01
CA ALA A 220 24.77 -18.32 -2.42
C ALA A 220 26.07 -18.52 -3.19
N GLN A 221 26.75 -19.66 -3.03
CA GLN A 221 28.03 -19.95 -3.71
C GLN A 221 27.81 -20.56 -5.09
N THR A 222 26.89 -21.54 -5.18
CA THR A 222 26.65 -22.27 -6.43
C THR A 222 25.53 -21.68 -7.27
N GLY A 223 24.59 -20.95 -6.63
CA GLY A 223 23.38 -20.45 -7.27
C GLY A 223 22.31 -21.53 -7.49
N GLU A 224 22.52 -22.75 -6.99
CA GLU A 224 21.59 -23.88 -7.16
C GLU A 224 20.49 -23.86 -6.10
N PRO A 225 19.23 -24.14 -6.46
CA PRO A 225 18.17 -24.33 -5.51
C PRO A 225 18.38 -25.65 -4.74
N PHE A 226 18.21 -25.63 -3.41
CA PHE A 226 18.35 -26.81 -2.57
C PHE A 226 17.12 -27.13 -1.71
N GLY A 227 16.07 -26.29 -1.80
CA GLY A 227 14.80 -26.51 -1.13
C GLY A 227 13.80 -25.42 -1.43
N SER A 228 12.59 -25.60 -0.93
CA SER A 228 11.55 -24.56 -0.95
C SER A 228 10.62 -24.72 0.23
N MET A 229 10.24 -23.64 0.87
CA MET A 229 9.34 -23.65 2.01
C MET A 229 8.15 -22.76 1.78
N GLY A 230 7.06 -23.01 2.49
CA GLY A 230 5.84 -22.26 2.34
C GLY A 230 5.09 -22.09 3.65
N ILE A 231 4.51 -20.90 3.85
CA ILE A 231 3.62 -20.60 4.97
C ILE A 231 2.26 -20.17 4.40
N PRO A 232 1.19 -20.95 4.65
CA PRO A 232 -0.14 -20.60 4.18
C PRO A 232 -0.79 -19.53 5.07
N PHE A 233 -1.39 -18.52 4.42
CA PHE A 233 -2.11 -17.42 5.05
C PHE A 233 -3.51 -17.26 4.47
N GLN A 234 -4.46 -16.94 5.33
CA GLN A 234 -5.77 -16.42 4.94
C GLN A 234 -5.67 -14.91 4.75
N VAL A 235 -6.25 -14.40 3.67
CA VAL A 235 -6.39 -12.96 3.41
C VAL A 235 -7.62 -12.45 4.15
N SER A 236 -7.42 -11.56 5.11
CA SER A 236 -8.50 -10.91 5.86
C SER A 236 -8.57 -9.45 5.45
N THR A 237 -9.73 -9.01 5.00
CA THR A 237 -10.07 -7.61 4.75
C THR A 237 -10.89 -7.08 5.92
N LYS A 238 -10.46 -5.99 6.52
CA LYS A 238 -11.14 -5.37 7.67
C LYS A 238 -11.64 -3.98 7.31
#